data_ee3c18d474e938fae51466293d5e0795
#
_entry.id   ee3c18d474e938fae51466293d5e0795
#
_cell.length_a   1.000
_cell.length_b   1.000
_cell.length_c   1.000
_cell.angle_alpha   90.00
_cell.angle_beta   90.00
_cell.angle_gamma   90.00
#
_symmetry.space_group_name_H-M   'P 1'
#
loop_
_entity.id
_entity.type
_entity.pdbx_description
1 polymer ?
#
loop_
_entity_poly.entity_id
_entity_poly.type
_entity_poly.pdbx_seq_one_letter_code
_entity_poly.pdbx_strand_id
1 'polypeptide(L)'
;MTRITHHTFYAVLLFFVSCTNHKSVKPKLVVLLVVDHMRPDLITRFDDLYTGGFRWLIDHGVWFTDAHHEHSYTATGPGHTAISFGQHPGKVGVIGNSYYDRNLKKRVNCVEDPEAKVVGSDFGDARSFSRYNATGIGDWLKQKHPRSKVISIGGKDRTACILGGKNPDLALYYNRAGSFITSDYYTDTLPAWVHDYNKRLQSTAYSDSIWRKSLDEEIYNEYARNDFYYGEEDNFLNETYSPVFPIGIDSTFDAFSQLMGRPWFEREILDLAKMAVKNDSLGIDSEVDLLAIGFSAMDWMLHD
;
A
#
# COMPACT_ATOMS: atom_id res chain seq x y z
N MET A 1 0.02 90.41 -5.01
CA MET A 1 -0.83 89.28 -4.68
C MET A 1 -0.52 88.23 -5.75
N THR A 2 0.35 87.27 -5.42
CA THR A 2 0.82 86.22 -6.37
C THR A 2 0.23 84.87 -5.92
N ARG A 3 -0.62 84.27 -6.74
CA ARG A 3 -1.22 83.00 -6.44
C ARG A 3 -0.22 81.90 -6.87
N ILE A 4 0.17 81.06 -5.89
CA ILE A 4 0.95 79.86 -6.10
C ILE A 4 -0.05 78.72 -6.33
N THR A 5 -0.04 78.10 -7.51
CA THR A 5 -0.81 76.93 -7.86
C THR A 5 0.04 75.69 -7.55
N HIS A 6 -0.41 74.89 -6.58
CA HIS A 6 0.19 73.57 -6.29
C HIS A 6 -0.29 72.53 -7.31
N HIS A 7 0.60 72.01 -8.10
CA HIS A 7 0.36 70.82 -8.94
C HIS A 7 0.76 69.57 -8.10
N THR A 8 -0.23 68.80 -7.71
CA THR A 8 -0.03 67.53 -7.07
C THR A 8 0.19 66.48 -8.13
N PHE A 9 1.40 65.92 -8.20
CA PHE A 9 1.76 64.81 -9.06
C PHE A 9 1.32 63.52 -8.38
N TYR A 10 0.33 62.80 -8.94
CA TYR A 10 0.00 61.43 -8.54
C TYR A 10 0.88 60.46 -9.33
N ALA A 11 1.85 59.85 -8.67
CA ALA A 11 2.61 58.74 -9.21
C ALA A 11 1.77 57.46 -9.09
N VAL A 12 1.25 56.95 -10.21
CA VAL A 12 0.57 55.64 -10.28
C VAL A 12 1.66 54.59 -10.39
N LEU A 13 1.89 53.85 -9.28
CA LEU A 13 2.79 52.69 -9.24
C LEU A 13 2.06 51.50 -9.84
N LEU A 14 2.32 51.18 -11.11
CA LEU A 14 1.87 49.96 -11.77
C LEU A 14 2.71 48.77 -11.27
N PHE A 15 2.16 47.97 -10.35
CA PHE A 15 2.70 46.66 -10.00
C PHE A 15 2.44 45.69 -11.16
N PHE A 16 3.43 45.42 -11.95
CA PHE A 16 3.44 44.27 -12.84
C PHE A 16 3.61 43.00 -11.99
N VAL A 17 2.50 42.35 -11.65
CA VAL A 17 2.52 40.98 -11.17
C VAL A 17 2.90 40.11 -12.37
N SER A 18 4.20 39.81 -12.50
CA SER A 18 4.70 38.82 -13.43
C SER A 18 4.19 37.46 -12.97
N CYS A 19 3.04 37.02 -13.49
CA CYS A 19 2.67 35.60 -13.44
C CYS A 19 3.71 34.83 -14.23
N THR A 20 4.75 34.37 -13.58
CA THR A 20 5.60 33.33 -14.14
C THR A 20 4.72 32.11 -14.35
N ASN A 21 4.39 31.82 -15.62
CA ASN A 21 3.80 30.55 -16.02
C ASN A 21 4.81 29.44 -15.69
N HIS A 22 4.82 28.99 -14.43
CA HIS A 22 5.42 27.71 -14.12
C HIS A 22 4.63 26.67 -14.89
N LYS A 23 5.17 26.21 -16.03
CA LYS A 23 4.67 25.00 -16.66
C LYS A 23 4.74 23.93 -15.58
N SER A 24 3.58 23.56 -15.02
CA SER A 24 3.52 22.45 -14.08
C SER A 24 4.03 21.22 -14.82
N VAL A 25 5.20 20.76 -14.44
CA VAL A 25 5.73 19.49 -14.96
C VAL A 25 4.79 18.42 -14.43
N LYS A 26 4.02 17.80 -15.32
CA LYS A 26 3.14 16.70 -14.94
C LYS A 26 4.02 15.53 -14.47
N PRO A 27 3.70 14.88 -13.35
CA PRO A 27 4.40 13.67 -12.96
C PRO A 27 4.21 12.61 -14.05
N LYS A 28 5.24 11.82 -14.30
CA LYS A 28 5.17 10.69 -15.24
C LYS A 28 4.74 9.41 -14.53
N LEU A 29 5.01 9.30 -13.25
CA LEU A 29 4.62 8.19 -12.39
C LEU A 29 4.09 8.74 -11.07
N VAL A 30 2.93 8.27 -10.67
CA VAL A 30 2.39 8.46 -9.32
C VAL A 30 2.56 7.13 -8.57
N VAL A 31 3.21 7.17 -7.43
CA VAL A 31 3.35 6.01 -6.54
C VAL A 31 2.48 6.23 -5.31
N LEU A 32 1.47 5.38 -5.14
CA LEU A 32 0.62 5.35 -3.96
C LEU A 32 1.12 4.27 -3.01
N LEU A 33 1.71 4.67 -1.89
CA LEU A 33 2.15 3.76 -0.84
C LEU A 33 1.11 3.75 0.29
N VAL A 34 0.59 2.59 0.61
CA VAL A 34 -0.32 2.39 1.75
C VAL A 34 0.31 1.40 2.71
N VAL A 35 0.52 1.81 3.95
CA VAL A 35 1.01 0.94 5.02
C VAL A 35 -0.17 0.60 5.92
N ASP A 36 -0.62 -0.65 5.86
CA ASP A 36 -1.78 -1.12 6.64
C ASP A 36 -1.44 -1.10 8.13
N HIS A 37 -2.39 -0.67 8.97
CA HIS A 37 -2.27 -0.53 10.43
C HIS A 37 -1.24 0.53 10.89
N MET A 38 -0.67 1.33 10.00
CA MET A 38 0.29 2.37 10.40
C MET A 38 -0.43 3.56 11.03
N ARG A 39 -0.31 3.68 12.34
CA ARG A 39 -0.86 4.80 13.12
C ARG A 39 0.05 6.03 13.00
N PRO A 40 -0.51 7.26 12.89
CA PRO A 40 0.31 8.47 12.76
C PRO A 40 1.21 8.73 13.97
N ASP A 41 0.82 8.29 15.18
CA ASP A 41 1.66 8.43 16.39
C ASP A 41 2.96 7.62 16.32
N LEU A 42 3.04 6.56 15.54
CA LEU A 42 4.28 5.84 15.30
C LEU A 42 5.32 6.71 14.60
N ILE A 43 4.88 7.58 13.68
CA ILE A 43 5.78 8.50 12.99
C ILE A 43 6.32 9.57 13.97
N THR A 44 5.44 10.16 14.79
CA THR A 44 5.84 11.20 15.75
C THR A 44 6.62 10.66 16.94
N ARG A 45 6.25 9.47 17.43
CA ARG A 45 6.89 8.82 18.57
C ARG A 45 8.33 8.39 18.28
N PHE A 46 8.59 7.95 17.05
CA PHE A 46 9.88 7.43 16.64
C PHE A 46 10.59 8.35 15.64
N ASP A 47 10.26 9.65 15.61
CA ASP A 47 10.77 10.61 14.63
C ASP A 47 12.30 10.63 14.56
N ASP A 48 12.97 10.62 15.70
CA ASP A 48 14.43 10.65 15.80
C ASP A 48 15.11 9.35 15.34
N LEU A 49 14.34 8.25 15.25
CA LEU A 49 14.85 6.94 14.85
C LEU A 49 14.74 6.69 13.34
N TYR A 50 13.90 7.46 12.64
CA TYR A 50 13.73 7.27 11.21
C TYR A 50 14.93 7.74 10.42
N THR A 51 15.37 6.86 9.53
CA THR A 51 16.42 7.10 8.53
C THR A 51 15.88 6.75 7.14
N GLY A 52 16.58 7.07 6.09
CA GLY A 52 16.17 6.67 4.74
C GLY A 52 14.85 7.31 4.27
N GLY A 53 13.95 6.50 3.69
CA GLY A 53 12.76 6.99 2.98
C GLY A 53 11.77 7.75 3.85
N PHE A 54 11.46 7.28 5.06
CA PHE A 54 10.56 7.99 5.98
C PHE A 54 11.12 9.35 6.38
N ARG A 55 12.42 9.40 6.77
CA ARG A 55 13.08 10.66 7.11
C ARG A 55 13.05 11.63 5.93
N TRP A 56 13.36 11.13 4.73
CA TRP A 56 13.32 11.95 3.53
C TRP A 56 11.92 12.52 3.25
N LEU A 57 10.86 11.71 3.39
CA LEU A 57 9.47 12.16 3.19
C LEU A 57 9.04 13.18 4.24
N ILE A 58 9.45 12.99 5.50
CA ILE A 58 9.16 13.95 6.59
C ILE A 58 9.82 15.30 6.31
N ASP A 59 11.08 15.29 5.88
CA ASP A 59 11.88 16.52 5.67
C ASP A 59 11.51 17.26 4.38
N HIS A 60 11.03 16.57 3.33
CA HIS A 60 10.85 17.15 1.99
C HIS A 60 9.42 17.06 1.48
N GLY A 61 8.57 16.28 2.12
CA GLY A 61 7.17 16.09 1.73
C GLY A 61 6.23 17.12 2.33
N VAL A 62 4.93 16.92 2.08
CA VAL A 62 3.85 17.66 2.74
C VAL A 62 3.13 16.70 3.67
N TRP A 63 3.12 17.01 4.95
CA TRP A 63 2.43 16.21 5.96
C TRP A 63 1.06 16.82 6.27
N PHE A 64 0.01 16.02 6.05
CA PHE A 64 -1.35 16.36 6.43
C PHE A 64 -1.61 15.89 7.87
N THR A 65 -1.40 16.76 8.84
CA THR A 65 -1.48 16.44 10.27
C THR A 65 -2.90 16.26 10.80
N ASP A 66 -3.90 16.66 10.02
CA ASP A 66 -5.33 16.62 10.37
C ASP A 66 -6.14 15.87 9.31
N ALA A 67 -5.61 14.72 8.87
CA ALA A 67 -6.29 13.83 7.93
C ALA A 67 -6.99 12.69 8.69
N HIS A 68 -8.29 12.53 8.48
CA HIS A 68 -9.13 11.56 9.18
C HIS A 68 -9.93 10.69 8.22
N HIS A 69 -10.13 9.44 8.60
CA HIS A 69 -11.18 8.61 8.00
C HIS A 69 -12.53 8.97 8.62
N GLU A 70 -13.53 9.25 7.77
CA GLU A 70 -14.88 9.60 8.20
C GLU A 70 -15.77 8.39 8.53
N HIS A 71 -15.21 7.18 8.50
CA HIS A 71 -15.93 5.94 8.80
C HIS A 71 -15.33 5.28 10.04
N SER A 72 -16.17 4.63 10.85
CA SER A 72 -15.76 4.08 12.15
C SER A 72 -15.06 2.72 12.05
N TYR A 73 -15.41 1.91 11.04
CA TYR A 73 -14.81 0.58 10.86
C TYR A 73 -13.65 0.65 9.87
N THR A 74 -12.46 0.89 10.37
CA THR A 74 -11.23 1.13 9.61
C THR A 74 -10.43 -0.14 9.28
N ALA A 75 -11.11 -1.27 9.08
CA ALA A 75 -10.47 -2.50 8.59
C ALA A 75 -9.87 -2.29 7.18
N THR A 76 -8.97 -3.20 6.77
CA THR A 76 -8.24 -3.11 5.48
C THR A 76 -9.14 -2.77 4.29
N GLY A 77 -10.22 -3.52 4.07
CA GLY A 77 -11.13 -3.30 2.93
C GLY A 77 -11.74 -1.90 2.90
N PRO A 78 -12.47 -1.48 3.96
CA PRO A 78 -13.02 -0.13 4.05
C PRO A 78 -11.96 0.98 3.98
N GLY A 79 -10.83 0.83 4.69
CA GLY A 79 -9.75 1.82 4.70
C GLY A 79 -9.14 2.04 3.32
N HIS A 80 -8.73 0.97 2.64
CA HIS A 80 -8.20 1.05 1.27
C HIS A 80 -9.22 1.59 0.28
N THR A 81 -10.53 1.29 0.49
CA THR A 81 -11.60 1.86 -0.33
C THR A 81 -11.68 3.38 -0.17
N ALA A 82 -11.63 3.89 1.06
CA ALA A 82 -11.64 5.34 1.29
C ALA A 82 -10.46 6.04 0.60
N ILE A 83 -9.28 5.43 0.65
CA ILE A 83 -8.06 5.96 0.01
C ILE A 83 -8.17 5.93 -1.52
N SER A 84 -8.54 4.79 -2.10
CA SER A 84 -8.53 4.61 -3.56
C SER A 84 -9.72 5.28 -4.26
N PHE A 85 -10.87 5.38 -3.60
CA PHE A 85 -12.11 5.88 -4.21
C PHE A 85 -12.48 7.29 -3.74
N GLY A 86 -11.79 7.86 -2.75
CA GLY A 86 -12.13 9.18 -2.21
C GLY A 86 -13.57 9.29 -1.72
N GLN A 87 -14.17 8.18 -1.29
CA GLN A 87 -15.56 8.08 -0.87
C GLN A 87 -15.70 7.25 0.39
N HIS A 88 -16.78 7.50 1.12
CA HIS A 88 -17.17 6.65 2.25
C HIS A 88 -17.35 5.20 1.77
N PRO A 89 -16.68 4.19 2.38
CA PRO A 89 -16.67 2.81 1.90
C PRO A 89 -18.05 2.18 1.82
N GLY A 90 -18.99 2.58 2.67
CA GLY A 90 -20.40 2.15 2.60
C GLY A 90 -21.12 2.58 1.31
N LYS A 91 -20.71 3.70 0.67
CA LYS A 91 -21.26 4.11 -0.64
C LYS A 91 -20.73 3.25 -1.77
N VAL A 92 -19.51 2.77 -1.66
CA VAL A 92 -18.91 1.83 -2.61
C VAL A 92 -19.46 0.42 -2.40
N GLY A 93 -19.87 0.08 -1.18
CA GLY A 93 -20.39 -1.22 -0.78
C GLY A 93 -19.37 -2.10 -0.05
N VAL A 94 -18.14 -1.62 0.17
CA VAL A 94 -17.09 -2.32 0.92
C VAL A 94 -17.27 -2.04 2.42
N ILE A 95 -18.14 -2.79 3.07
CA ILE A 95 -18.52 -2.57 4.47
C ILE A 95 -17.61 -3.27 5.48
N GLY A 96 -16.71 -4.13 5.03
CA GLY A 96 -15.78 -4.89 5.85
C GLY A 96 -14.87 -5.75 5.01
N ASN A 97 -13.87 -6.38 5.64
CA ASN A 97 -12.99 -7.35 4.97
C ASN A 97 -13.78 -8.58 4.47
N SER A 98 -14.82 -8.92 5.21
CA SER A 98 -15.83 -9.92 4.82
C SER A 98 -17.17 -9.54 5.45
N TYR A 99 -18.24 -9.98 4.83
CA TYR A 99 -19.61 -9.74 5.29
C TYR A 99 -20.55 -10.90 4.92
N TYR A 100 -21.72 -10.94 5.53
CA TYR A 100 -22.75 -11.92 5.18
C TYR A 100 -23.55 -11.41 3.98
N ASP A 101 -23.41 -12.09 2.85
CA ASP A 101 -24.21 -11.81 1.64
C ASP A 101 -25.58 -12.46 1.79
N ARG A 102 -26.64 -11.63 1.87
CA ARG A 102 -28.02 -12.10 2.09
C ARG A 102 -28.58 -12.86 0.88
N ASN A 103 -28.11 -12.56 -0.32
CA ASN A 103 -28.54 -13.24 -1.54
C ASN A 103 -27.90 -14.63 -1.65
N LEU A 104 -26.60 -14.69 -1.38
CA LEU A 104 -25.82 -15.96 -1.39
C LEU A 104 -26.02 -16.76 -0.10
N LYS A 105 -26.58 -16.15 0.97
CA LYS A 105 -26.77 -16.75 2.31
C LYS A 105 -25.48 -17.33 2.90
N LYS A 106 -24.35 -16.68 2.62
CA LYS A 106 -23.04 -17.09 3.15
C LYS A 106 -22.17 -15.87 3.48
N ARG A 107 -21.12 -16.10 4.27
CA ARG A 107 -20.08 -15.10 4.45
C ARG A 107 -19.18 -15.08 3.21
N VAL A 108 -18.88 -13.88 2.73
CA VAL A 108 -18.03 -13.66 1.54
C VAL A 108 -16.88 -12.71 1.89
N ASN A 109 -15.72 -12.91 1.26
CA ASN A 109 -14.65 -11.92 1.26
C ASN A 109 -15.07 -10.73 0.38
N CYS A 110 -14.71 -9.52 0.76
CA CYS A 110 -15.11 -8.31 0.03
C CYS A 110 -14.61 -8.26 -1.43
N VAL A 111 -13.57 -9.00 -1.77
CA VAL A 111 -13.05 -9.13 -3.14
C VAL A 111 -13.20 -10.55 -3.71
N GLU A 112 -14.06 -11.39 -3.10
CA GLU A 112 -14.37 -12.72 -3.61
C GLU A 112 -15.02 -12.62 -4.99
N ASP A 113 -14.47 -13.37 -5.95
CA ASP A 113 -15.00 -13.46 -7.30
C ASP A 113 -15.15 -14.94 -7.69
N PRO A 114 -16.37 -15.51 -7.55
CA PRO A 114 -16.59 -16.92 -7.84
C PRO A 114 -16.57 -17.26 -9.34
N GLU A 115 -16.65 -16.26 -10.21
CA GLU A 115 -16.61 -16.45 -11.66
C GLU A 115 -15.19 -16.43 -12.23
N ALA A 116 -14.25 -15.82 -11.48
CA ALA A 116 -12.86 -15.72 -11.90
C ALA A 116 -12.04 -16.96 -11.49
N LYS A 117 -10.94 -17.16 -12.19
CA LYS A 117 -9.96 -18.21 -11.91
C LYS A 117 -8.63 -17.61 -11.49
N VAL A 118 -7.92 -18.33 -10.65
CA VAL A 118 -6.56 -17.96 -10.25
C VAL A 118 -5.62 -18.03 -11.46
N VAL A 119 -4.77 -17.04 -11.59
CA VAL A 119 -3.71 -16.99 -12.58
C VAL A 119 -2.36 -16.88 -11.87
N GLY A 120 -1.45 -17.82 -12.17
CA GLY A 120 -0.08 -17.84 -11.67
C GLY A 120 0.21 -18.86 -10.58
N SER A 121 -0.78 -19.63 -10.12
CA SER A 121 -0.58 -20.72 -9.16
C SER A 121 -1.76 -21.69 -9.18
N ASP A 122 -1.54 -22.92 -8.73
CA ASP A 122 -2.60 -23.89 -8.42
C ASP A 122 -3.22 -23.66 -7.02
N PHE A 123 -2.67 -22.73 -6.24
CA PHE A 123 -3.09 -22.41 -4.88
C PHE A 123 -3.60 -20.97 -4.77
N GLY A 124 -4.57 -20.77 -3.88
CA GLY A 124 -5.16 -19.49 -3.58
C GLY A 124 -6.57 -19.34 -4.15
N ASP A 125 -7.12 -18.17 -3.96
CA ASP A 125 -8.47 -17.83 -4.42
C ASP A 125 -8.40 -16.73 -5.48
N ALA A 126 -9.24 -16.83 -6.49
CA ALA A 126 -9.43 -15.74 -7.44
C ALA A 126 -10.13 -14.56 -6.75
N ARG A 127 -9.59 -13.39 -6.96
CA ARG A 127 -10.06 -12.14 -6.35
C ARG A 127 -10.17 -11.05 -7.41
N SER A 128 -11.17 -10.21 -7.27
CA SER A 128 -11.33 -9.04 -8.15
C SER A 128 -12.17 -7.95 -7.49
N PHE A 129 -12.29 -6.83 -8.19
CA PHE A 129 -13.21 -5.76 -7.82
C PHE A 129 -14.55 -5.85 -8.55
N SER A 130 -14.93 -7.01 -9.09
CA SER A 130 -16.15 -7.25 -9.89
C SER A 130 -17.44 -6.97 -9.13
N ARG A 131 -17.47 -7.22 -7.82
CA ARG A 131 -18.69 -7.07 -6.98
C ARG A 131 -19.22 -5.64 -6.90
N TYR A 132 -18.41 -4.62 -7.17
CA TYR A 132 -18.74 -3.24 -6.90
C TYR A 132 -18.88 -2.43 -8.18
N ASN A 133 -19.91 -1.60 -8.25
CA ASN A 133 -20.12 -0.71 -9.39
C ASN A 133 -19.60 0.72 -9.10
N ALA A 134 -18.36 0.80 -8.60
CA ALA A 134 -17.67 2.04 -8.33
C ALA A 134 -16.34 2.11 -9.10
N THR A 135 -15.79 3.29 -9.26
CA THR A 135 -14.51 3.53 -9.91
C THR A 135 -13.58 4.28 -8.97
N GLY A 136 -12.31 3.90 -8.97
CA GLY A 136 -11.27 4.48 -8.15
C GLY A 136 -10.26 5.31 -8.94
N ILE A 137 -9.20 5.74 -8.28
CA ILE A 137 -8.17 6.62 -8.84
C ILE A 137 -7.54 6.06 -10.13
N GLY A 138 -7.28 4.74 -10.18
CA GLY A 138 -6.73 4.08 -11.36
C GLY A 138 -7.69 4.10 -12.54
N ASP A 139 -8.98 3.85 -12.28
CA ASP A 139 -10.04 3.87 -13.30
C ASP A 139 -10.21 5.29 -13.87
N TRP A 140 -10.20 6.32 -13.02
CA TRP A 140 -10.31 7.73 -13.45
C TRP A 140 -9.10 8.16 -14.25
N LEU A 141 -7.91 7.70 -13.87
CA LEU A 141 -6.70 7.96 -14.62
C LEU A 141 -6.82 7.40 -16.04
N LYS A 142 -7.19 6.13 -16.19
CA LYS A 142 -7.35 5.47 -17.49
C LYS A 142 -8.51 6.07 -18.32
N GLN A 143 -9.59 6.49 -17.67
CA GLN A 143 -10.68 7.18 -18.35
C GLN A 143 -10.22 8.49 -18.99
N LYS A 144 -9.35 9.25 -18.32
CA LYS A 144 -8.82 10.51 -18.80
C LYS A 144 -7.61 10.33 -19.72
N HIS A 145 -6.79 9.33 -19.45
CA HIS A 145 -5.56 8.98 -20.14
C HIS A 145 -5.56 7.49 -20.47
N PRO A 146 -6.19 7.06 -21.57
CA PRO A 146 -6.41 5.63 -21.86
C PRO A 146 -5.13 4.80 -22.05
N ARG A 147 -3.98 5.45 -22.27
CA ARG A 147 -2.67 4.78 -22.39
C ARG A 147 -1.90 4.70 -21.07
N SER A 148 -2.41 5.31 -20.02
CA SER A 148 -1.82 5.19 -18.69
C SER A 148 -1.85 3.75 -18.22
N LYS A 149 -0.76 3.32 -17.61
CA LYS A 149 -0.67 2.01 -16.95
C LYS A 149 -1.01 2.14 -15.48
N VAL A 150 -1.76 1.17 -14.99
CA VAL A 150 -2.17 1.08 -13.59
C VAL A 150 -1.78 -0.31 -13.08
N ILE A 151 -0.85 -0.36 -12.15
CA ILE A 151 -0.42 -1.60 -11.50
C ILE A 151 -0.66 -1.47 -10.00
N SER A 152 -1.24 -2.50 -9.39
CA SER A 152 -1.38 -2.59 -7.96
C SER A 152 -0.76 -3.87 -7.42
N ILE A 153 -0.04 -3.75 -6.29
CA ILE A 153 0.66 -4.85 -5.62
C ILE A 153 0.33 -4.78 -4.14
N GLY A 154 -0.09 -5.89 -3.56
CA GLY A 154 -0.40 -5.96 -2.14
C GLY A 154 -0.07 -7.31 -1.53
N GLY A 155 0.30 -7.31 -0.25
CA GLY A 155 0.44 -8.54 0.52
C GLY A 155 -0.90 -9.24 0.75
N LYS A 156 -1.99 -8.47 0.82
CA LYS A 156 -3.36 -8.97 0.95
C LYS A 156 -4.11 -8.84 -0.37
N ASP A 157 -4.98 -9.81 -0.65
CA ASP A 157 -5.86 -9.83 -1.83
C ASP A 157 -6.67 -8.54 -1.98
N ARG A 158 -7.37 -8.14 -0.93
CA ARG A 158 -8.21 -6.94 -0.92
C ARG A 158 -7.44 -5.65 -1.09
N THR A 159 -6.21 -5.60 -0.60
CA THR A 159 -5.33 -4.43 -0.82
C THR A 159 -5.05 -4.24 -2.31
N ALA A 160 -4.56 -5.27 -2.99
CA ALA A 160 -4.24 -5.18 -4.42
C ALA A 160 -5.50 -4.90 -5.26
N CYS A 161 -6.59 -5.65 -5.03
CA CYS A 161 -7.83 -5.50 -5.81
C CYS A 161 -8.49 -4.13 -5.62
N ILE A 162 -8.52 -3.60 -4.38
CA ILE A 162 -9.18 -2.32 -4.09
C ILE A 162 -8.32 -1.15 -4.58
N LEU A 163 -7.00 -1.18 -4.37
CA LEU A 163 -6.12 -0.11 -4.85
C LEU A 163 -6.05 -0.07 -6.39
N GLY A 164 -6.12 -1.23 -7.04
CA GLY A 164 -6.16 -1.34 -8.50
C GLY A 164 -7.48 -0.88 -9.11
N GLY A 165 -8.59 -1.08 -8.40
CA GLY A 165 -9.92 -0.79 -8.91
C GLY A 165 -10.40 -1.82 -9.93
N LYS A 166 -11.21 -1.36 -10.91
CA LYS A 166 -11.83 -2.23 -11.92
C LYS A 166 -10.93 -2.61 -13.07
N ASN A 167 -10.10 -1.70 -13.53
CA ASN A 167 -9.39 -1.84 -14.80
C ASN A 167 -7.88 -1.59 -14.67
N PRO A 168 -7.16 -2.12 -13.65
CA PRO A 168 -5.72 -2.07 -13.66
C PRO A 168 -5.18 -2.96 -14.78
N ASP A 169 -3.96 -2.68 -15.24
CA ASP A 169 -3.26 -3.55 -16.17
C ASP A 169 -2.76 -4.81 -15.46
N LEU A 170 -2.52 -4.71 -14.14
CA LEU A 170 -2.12 -5.83 -13.30
C LEU A 170 -2.48 -5.56 -11.84
N ALA A 171 -3.08 -6.54 -11.16
CA ALA A 171 -3.29 -6.53 -9.71
C ALA A 171 -2.69 -7.80 -9.12
N LEU A 172 -1.61 -7.69 -8.34
CA LEU A 172 -0.88 -8.80 -7.75
C LEU A 172 -1.09 -8.88 -6.25
N TYR A 173 -1.42 -10.07 -5.75
CA TYR A 173 -1.55 -10.35 -4.32
C TYR A 173 -0.91 -11.69 -3.95
N TYR A 174 -0.49 -11.79 -2.69
CA TYR A 174 0.23 -12.97 -2.21
C TYR A 174 -0.72 -14.11 -1.83
N ASN A 175 -0.37 -15.35 -2.17
CA ASN A 175 -1.21 -16.53 -1.97
C ASN A 175 -0.84 -17.42 -0.77
N ARG A 176 0.07 -16.99 0.09
CA ARG A 176 0.62 -17.73 1.24
C ARG A 176 1.45 -18.99 0.88
N ALA A 177 1.49 -19.39 -0.38
CA ALA A 177 2.29 -20.51 -0.87
C ALA A 177 3.56 -20.02 -1.60
N GLY A 178 4.04 -18.83 -1.30
CA GLY A 178 5.27 -18.30 -1.87
C GLY A 178 5.11 -17.70 -3.27
N SER A 179 3.91 -17.25 -3.64
CA SER A 179 3.70 -16.67 -4.98
C SER A 179 2.82 -15.43 -4.92
N PHE A 180 3.17 -14.44 -5.74
CA PHE A 180 2.25 -13.39 -6.13
C PHE A 180 1.42 -13.85 -7.33
N ILE A 181 0.12 -13.76 -7.18
CA ILE A 181 -0.88 -14.25 -8.13
C ILE A 181 -1.83 -13.12 -8.53
N THR A 182 -2.67 -13.40 -9.50
CA THR A 182 -3.79 -12.55 -9.92
C THR A 182 -5.01 -13.43 -10.27
N SER A 183 -6.00 -12.84 -10.90
CA SER A 183 -7.14 -13.57 -11.47
C SER A 183 -7.33 -13.25 -12.95
N ASP A 184 -8.04 -14.12 -13.68
CA ASP A 184 -8.39 -13.92 -15.08
C ASP A 184 -9.38 -12.76 -15.30
N TYR A 185 -9.91 -12.17 -14.23
CA TYR A 185 -10.59 -10.89 -14.28
C TYR A 185 -9.67 -9.75 -14.77
N TYR A 186 -8.39 -9.79 -14.38
CA TYR A 186 -7.42 -8.76 -14.73
C TYR A 186 -6.54 -9.14 -15.93
N THR A 187 -6.10 -10.37 -16.01
CA THR A 187 -5.27 -10.86 -17.11
C THR A 187 -5.30 -12.38 -17.20
N ASP A 188 -5.26 -12.92 -18.42
CA ASP A 188 -5.26 -14.37 -18.67
C ASP A 188 -3.93 -15.04 -18.30
N THR A 189 -2.83 -14.30 -18.23
CA THR A 189 -1.50 -14.82 -17.96
C THR A 189 -0.67 -13.84 -17.14
N LEU A 190 0.15 -14.36 -16.22
CA LEU A 190 1.14 -13.54 -15.55
C LEU A 190 2.26 -13.13 -16.51
N PRO A 191 2.78 -11.89 -16.40
CA PRO A 191 4.00 -11.49 -17.09
C PRO A 191 5.18 -12.41 -16.74
N ALA A 192 6.08 -12.66 -17.68
CA ALA A 192 7.23 -13.53 -17.48
C ALA A 192 8.09 -13.11 -16.27
N TRP A 193 8.25 -11.80 -16.06
CA TRP A 193 9.01 -11.28 -14.93
C TRP A 193 8.37 -11.60 -13.55
N VAL A 194 7.04 -11.76 -13.48
CA VAL A 194 6.36 -12.20 -12.26
C VAL A 194 6.60 -13.69 -12.01
N HIS A 195 6.57 -14.51 -13.07
CA HIS A 195 6.93 -15.92 -12.95
C HIS A 195 8.36 -16.12 -12.44
N ASP A 196 9.31 -15.37 -12.99
CA ASP A 196 10.72 -15.44 -12.57
C ASP A 196 10.88 -14.96 -11.13
N TYR A 197 10.14 -13.93 -10.74
CA TYR A 197 10.10 -13.46 -9.37
C TYR A 197 9.56 -14.53 -8.41
N ASN A 198 8.46 -15.16 -8.72
CA ASN A 198 7.86 -16.22 -7.92
C ASN A 198 8.81 -17.43 -7.76
N LYS A 199 9.50 -17.83 -8.83
CA LYS A 199 10.53 -18.89 -8.75
C LYS A 199 11.65 -18.51 -7.79
N ARG A 200 12.15 -17.28 -7.86
CA ARG A 200 13.16 -16.78 -6.92
C ARG A 200 12.64 -16.80 -5.47
N LEU A 201 11.43 -16.28 -5.24
CA LEU A 201 10.81 -16.22 -3.92
C LEU A 201 10.69 -17.63 -3.32
N GLN A 202 10.17 -18.60 -4.08
CA GLN A 202 10.02 -19.99 -3.68
C GLN A 202 11.36 -20.70 -3.43
N SER A 203 12.45 -20.28 -4.10
CA SER A 203 13.79 -20.82 -3.89
C SER A 203 14.51 -20.20 -2.69
N THR A 204 13.96 -19.15 -2.08
CA THR A 204 14.57 -18.51 -0.92
C THR A 204 14.28 -19.29 0.36
N ALA A 205 15.34 -19.68 1.07
CA ALA A 205 15.22 -20.46 2.31
C ALA A 205 14.89 -19.53 3.50
N TYR A 206 13.63 -19.10 3.60
CA TYR A 206 13.17 -18.27 4.73
C TYR A 206 13.17 -19.01 6.07
N SER A 207 13.11 -20.35 6.06
CA SER A 207 13.18 -21.17 7.28
C SER A 207 14.41 -20.91 8.14
N ASP A 208 15.48 -20.41 7.55
CA ASP A 208 16.73 -20.09 8.27
C ASP A 208 16.82 -18.61 8.68
N SER A 209 15.77 -17.84 8.37
CA SER A 209 15.75 -16.41 8.63
C SER A 209 15.40 -16.13 10.09
N ILE A 210 16.17 -15.22 10.69
CA ILE A 210 16.00 -14.80 12.10
C ILE A 210 15.83 -13.29 12.15
N TRP A 211 14.69 -12.84 12.67
CA TRP A 211 14.46 -11.42 12.93
C TRP A 211 15.07 -11.02 14.26
N ARG A 212 15.99 -10.09 14.20
CA ARG A 212 16.71 -9.55 15.36
C ARG A 212 16.39 -8.09 15.55
N LYS A 213 16.55 -7.59 16.77
CA LYS A 213 16.55 -6.15 17.04
C LYS A 213 17.54 -5.47 16.11
N SER A 214 17.15 -4.38 15.47
CA SER A 214 17.94 -3.66 14.46
C SER A 214 18.68 -2.44 15.01
N LEU A 215 18.35 -2.02 16.23
CA LEU A 215 18.94 -0.89 16.94
C LEU A 215 19.62 -1.38 18.22
N ASP A 216 20.38 -0.50 18.85
CA ASP A 216 21.03 -0.79 20.13
C ASP A 216 20.02 -1.02 21.26
N GLU A 217 20.35 -1.83 22.24
CA GLU A 217 19.45 -2.23 23.33
C GLU A 217 18.98 -1.03 24.16
N GLU A 218 19.81 -0.01 24.30
CA GLU A 218 19.49 1.23 25.00
C GLU A 218 18.31 1.95 24.36
N ILE A 219 18.21 1.93 23.02
CA ILE A 219 17.10 2.54 22.27
C ILE A 219 15.80 1.76 22.55
N TYR A 220 15.87 0.44 22.55
CA TYR A 220 14.68 -0.36 22.88
C TYR A 220 14.20 -0.11 24.32
N ASN A 221 15.15 0.04 25.27
CA ASN A 221 14.79 0.35 26.67
C ASN A 221 14.17 1.74 26.83
N GLU A 222 14.50 2.70 25.97
CA GLU A 222 13.94 4.05 25.98
C GLU A 222 12.57 4.12 25.33
N TYR A 223 12.39 3.49 24.14
CA TYR A 223 11.22 3.69 23.28
C TYR A 223 10.18 2.57 23.34
N ALA A 224 10.55 1.38 23.83
CA ALA A 224 9.67 0.22 23.86
C ALA A 224 9.44 -0.30 25.29
N ARG A 225 8.44 -1.13 25.46
CA ARG A 225 8.24 -1.92 26.67
C ARG A 225 9.21 -3.11 26.69
N ASN A 226 9.22 -3.84 27.80
CA ASN A 226 9.98 -5.09 27.88
C ASN A 226 9.58 -6.03 26.74
N ASP A 227 10.56 -6.73 26.20
CA ASP A 227 10.41 -7.65 25.09
C ASP A 227 9.39 -8.77 25.37
N PHE A 228 9.40 -9.32 26.57
CA PHE A 228 8.36 -10.23 27.03
C PHE A 228 7.20 -9.45 27.67
N TYR A 229 6.02 -9.53 27.08
CA TYR A 229 4.83 -8.86 27.59
C TYR A 229 3.61 -9.79 27.55
N TYR A 230 2.92 -9.92 28.68
CA TYR A 230 1.82 -10.87 28.87
C TYR A 230 0.60 -10.66 27.97
N GLY A 231 0.49 -9.50 27.30
CA GLY A 231 -0.61 -9.19 26.38
C GLY A 231 -0.31 -9.47 24.92
N GLU A 232 0.87 -10.00 24.63
CA GLU A 232 1.22 -10.47 23.29
C GLU A 232 0.71 -11.89 23.09
N GLU A 233 0.06 -12.15 21.96
CA GLU A 233 -0.35 -13.50 21.63
C GLU A 233 0.88 -14.33 21.23
N ASP A 234 0.99 -15.50 21.84
CA ASP A 234 1.98 -16.49 21.43
C ASP A 234 1.39 -17.31 20.28
N ASN A 235 1.58 -16.80 19.07
CA ASN A 235 1.16 -17.47 17.84
C ASN A 235 2.10 -18.59 17.41
N PHE A 236 3.14 -18.86 18.20
CA PHE A 236 4.01 -20.00 17.99
C PHE A 236 3.38 -21.23 18.63
N LEU A 237 2.98 -22.16 17.81
CA LEU A 237 2.27 -23.38 18.25
C LEU A 237 3.18 -24.42 18.92
N ASN A 238 4.42 -24.06 19.25
CA ASN A 238 5.34 -24.93 19.98
C ASN A 238 6.17 -24.14 21.01
N GLU A 239 6.57 -24.82 22.07
CA GLU A 239 7.34 -24.24 23.20
C GLU A 239 8.77 -23.76 22.82
N THR A 240 9.20 -24.03 21.57
CA THR A 240 10.57 -23.70 21.10
C THR A 240 10.65 -22.26 20.61
N TYR A 241 9.53 -21.67 20.22
CA TYR A 241 9.47 -20.31 19.69
C TYR A 241 8.72 -19.41 20.68
N SER A 242 9.22 -18.22 20.84
CA SER A 242 8.71 -17.20 21.73
C SER A 242 8.47 -15.90 20.97
N PRO A 243 7.50 -15.07 21.37
CA PRO A 243 7.31 -13.74 20.76
C PRO A 243 8.45 -12.77 21.05
N VAL A 244 9.45 -13.17 21.85
CA VAL A 244 10.63 -12.34 22.16
C VAL A 244 11.74 -12.51 21.13
N PHE A 245 12.50 -11.45 20.93
CA PHE A 245 13.67 -11.48 20.03
C PHE A 245 14.81 -12.36 20.55
N PRO A 246 15.49 -13.08 19.67
CA PRO A 246 15.33 -13.13 18.21
C PRO A 246 14.16 -14.03 17.75
N ILE A 247 13.37 -13.57 16.79
CA ILE A 247 12.20 -14.28 16.28
C ILE A 247 12.55 -15.02 14.99
N GLY A 248 12.44 -16.33 14.98
CA GLY A 248 12.66 -17.19 13.83
C GLY A 248 11.43 -17.43 12.98
N ILE A 249 11.60 -18.23 11.94
CA ILE A 249 10.52 -18.87 11.20
C ILE A 249 10.52 -20.33 11.61
N ASP A 250 9.38 -20.82 12.11
CA ASP A 250 9.22 -22.20 12.53
C ASP A 250 9.24 -23.13 11.31
N SER A 251 10.27 -23.98 11.19
CA SER A 251 10.43 -24.91 10.09
C SER A 251 9.42 -26.05 10.10
N THR A 252 8.66 -26.23 11.18
CA THR A 252 7.58 -27.24 11.26
C THR A 252 6.29 -26.76 10.58
N PHE A 253 6.17 -25.49 10.27
CA PHE A 253 5.06 -24.87 9.55
C PHE A 253 5.49 -24.29 8.22
N ASP A 254 4.50 -23.93 7.40
CA ASP A 254 4.74 -23.28 6.14
C ASP A 254 5.44 -21.92 6.30
N ALA A 255 6.71 -21.87 5.95
CA ALA A 255 7.54 -20.66 6.05
C ALA A 255 6.97 -19.48 5.25
N PHE A 256 6.30 -19.75 4.13
CA PHE A 256 5.71 -18.69 3.29
C PHE A 256 4.48 -18.05 3.93
N SER A 257 3.71 -18.78 4.71
CA SER A 257 2.62 -18.21 5.50
C SER A 257 3.16 -17.31 6.64
N GLN A 258 4.20 -17.76 7.35
CA GLN A 258 4.83 -17.00 8.42
C GLN A 258 5.55 -15.75 7.93
N LEU A 259 6.08 -15.78 6.69
CA LEU A 259 6.76 -14.64 6.07
C LEU A 259 5.90 -13.37 6.10
N MET A 260 4.58 -13.49 6.00
CA MET A 260 3.64 -12.36 5.95
C MET A 260 3.72 -11.43 7.16
N GLY A 261 3.97 -11.97 8.35
CA GLY A 261 4.18 -11.22 9.60
C GLY A 261 5.65 -10.90 9.88
N ARG A 262 6.49 -10.76 8.89
CA ARG A 262 7.93 -10.50 9.05
C ARG A 262 8.37 -9.32 8.17
N PRO A 263 9.40 -8.55 8.58
CA PRO A 263 9.85 -7.38 7.82
C PRO A 263 10.39 -7.73 6.43
N TRP A 264 10.80 -8.96 6.20
CA TRP A 264 11.22 -9.42 4.87
C TRP A 264 10.10 -9.40 3.86
N PHE A 265 8.85 -9.59 4.29
CA PHE A 265 7.71 -9.57 3.39
C PHE A 265 7.51 -8.20 2.74
N GLU A 266 7.69 -7.12 3.48
CA GLU A 266 7.62 -5.78 2.91
C GLU A 266 8.75 -5.53 1.89
N ARG A 267 9.91 -6.13 2.10
CA ARG A 267 11.01 -6.09 1.11
C ARG A 267 10.61 -6.82 -0.17
N GLU A 268 9.97 -7.99 -0.05
CA GLU A 268 9.49 -8.73 -1.23
C GLU A 268 8.43 -7.93 -2.00
N ILE A 269 7.48 -7.30 -1.33
CA ILE A 269 6.50 -6.42 -1.98
C ILE A 269 7.20 -5.25 -2.71
N LEU A 270 8.16 -4.60 -2.05
CA LEU A 270 8.90 -3.48 -2.63
C LEU A 270 9.75 -3.90 -3.82
N ASP A 271 10.43 -5.04 -3.74
CA ASP A 271 11.26 -5.53 -4.84
C ASP A 271 10.41 -5.95 -6.05
N LEU A 272 9.27 -6.57 -5.83
CA LEU A 272 8.28 -6.85 -6.89
C LEU A 272 7.80 -5.53 -7.54
N ALA A 273 7.51 -4.49 -6.72
CA ALA A 273 7.10 -3.18 -7.22
C ALA A 273 8.20 -2.50 -8.07
N LYS A 274 9.45 -2.59 -7.66
CA LYS A 274 10.59 -2.11 -8.46
C LYS A 274 10.71 -2.86 -9.80
N MET A 275 10.44 -4.17 -9.77
CA MET A 275 10.42 -4.98 -11.00
C MET A 275 9.28 -4.56 -11.93
N ALA A 276 8.10 -4.21 -11.41
CA ALA A 276 7.01 -3.67 -12.20
C ALA A 276 7.41 -2.35 -12.88
N VAL A 277 8.02 -1.40 -12.14
CA VAL A 277 8.51 -0.14 -12.72
C VAL A 277 9.44 -0.39 -13.89
N LYS A 278 10.37 -1.33 -13.74
CA LYS A 278 11.37 -1.64 -14.76
C LYS A 278 10.79 -2.36 -15.98
N ASN A 279 10.04 -3.45 -15.75
CA ASN A 279 9.62 -4.35 -16.82
C ASN A 279 8.41 -3.80 -17.60
N ASP A 280 7.51 -3.10 -16.91
CA ASP A 280 6.36 -2.47 -17.56
C ASP A 280 6.65 -1.02 -17.97
N SER A 281 7.90 -0.56 -17.79
CA SER A 281 8.36 0.78 -18.20
C SER A 281 7.46 1.91 -17.68
N LEU A 282 7.10 1.83 -16.38
CA LEU A 282 6.24 2.84 -15.77
C LEU A 282 6.96 4.19 -15.71
N GLY A 283 6.26 5.27 -16.08
CA GLY A 283 6.75 6.63 -16.05
C GLY A 283 7.79 6.97 -17.14
N ILE A 284 7.96 6.12 -18.15
CA ILE A 284 8.96 6.35 -19.21
C ILE A 284 8.42 7.23 -20.34
N ASP A 285 7.15 7.05 -20.73
CA ASP A 285 6.55 7.77 -21.83
C ASP A 285 5.96 9.14 -21.42
N SER A 286 5.02 9.68 -22.21
CA SER A 286 4.37 10.98 -21.96
C SER A 286 3.12 10.87 -21.09
N GLU A 287 2.61 9.68 -20.86
CA GLU A 287 1.44 9.46 -20.03
C GLU A 287 1.82 9.40 -18.54
N VAL A 288 0.84 9.62 -17.69
CA VAL A 288 1.01 9.47 -16.24
C VAL A 288 0.61 8.06 -15.86
N ASP A 289 1.51 7.29 -15.29
CA ASP A 289 1.22 5.96 -14.80
C ASP A 289 0.93 5.96 -13.29
N LEU A 290 0.26 4.93 -12.79
CA LEU A 290 -0.03 4.72 -11.38
C LEU A 290 0.52 3.37 -10.93
N LEU A 291 1.35 3.39 -9.88
CA LEU A 291 1.76 2.21 -9.14
C LEU A 291 1.22 2.30 -7.71
N ALA A 292 0.28 1.45 -7.37
CA ALA A 292 -0.27 1.36 -6.01
C ALA A 292 0.34 0.16 -5.27
N ILE A 293 0.91 0.42 -4.10
CA ILE A 293 1.61 -0.60 -3.29
C ILE A 293 1.00 -0.61 -1.90
N GLY A 294 0.57 -1.79 -1.45
CA GLY A 294 0.06 -1.99 -0.10
C GLY A 294 0.95 -2.90 0.72
N PHE A 295 1.60 -2.31 1.73
CA PHE A 295 2.38 -3.00 2.73
C PHE A 295 1.47 -3.59 3.80
N SER A 296 1.73 -4.82 4.23
CA SER A 296 0.78 -5.59 5.05
C SER A 296 1.40 -6.28 6.27
N ALA A 297 2.73 -6.44 6.34
CA ALA A 297 3.38 -7.16 7.43
C ALA A 297 3.16 -6.48 8.78
N MET A 298 3.16 -5.15 8.82
CA MET A 298 2.92 -4.38 10.03
C MET A 298 1.55 -4.69 10.63
N ASP A 299 0.50 -4.81 9.79
CA ASP A 299 -0.84 -5.15 10.25
C ASP A 299 -0.88 -6.56 10.88
N TRP A 300 -0.22 -7.53 10.26
CA TRP A 300 -0.16 -8.87 10.84
C TRP A 300 0.65 -8.92 12.12
N MET A 301 1.78 -8.19 12.20
CA MET A 301 2.59 -8.14 13.42
C MET A 301 1.89 -7.45 14.59
N LEU A 302 0.99 -6.51 14.33
CA LEU A 302 0.31 -5.75 15.38
C LEU A 302 -1.05 -6.33 15.77
N HIS A 303 -1.50 -7.38 15.08
CA HIS A 303 -2.68 -8.16 15.47
C HIS A 303 -2.33 -9.37 16.35
N ASP A 304 -1.03 -9.74 16.41
CA ASP A 304 -0.51 -10.86 17.17
C ASP A 304 -0.06 -10.47 18.60
#